data_fc202bf08c569884b080952efa3230de
#
_entry.id   fc202bf08c569884b080952efa3230de
#
_cell.length_a   1.000
_cell.length_b   1.000
_cell.length_c   1.000
_cell.angle_alpha   90.00
_cell.angle_beta   90.00
_cell.angle_gamma   90.00
#
_symmetry.space_group_name_H-M   'P 1'
#
loop_
_entity.id
_entity.type
_entity.pdbx_description
1 polymer ?
#
loop_
_entity_poly.entity_id
_entity_poly.type
_entity_poly.pdbx_seq_one_letter_code
_entity_poly.pdbx_strand_id
1 'polypeptide(L)'
;MNDYQAKFVAPEQAVKAVQSGDWVDYGFGAGFPELLDKALAARMGEVKDVKVRGGLVIRPRIEVVEADPEQESFSYYSWHVGDYERKLQKNGLVKFMPVMLRSLPYLYRDKHIRCDVAFVPVSKPDENGYCGLGISNYAWRTIFESARTVIFEINEHYPKLQGVDGSHRVHLSEADYIVEGEHEPLPVRSYRAPSETDIAIAKIVVNEIPDGAVLSLGVGGVPYTVAKMLAESDKKDLGCHTGTISDAFLELYKAGKLTNARKELDTGLSAWNLAICLLYTSPSPRDMRRSR
;
A
#
# COMPACT_ATOMS: atom_id res chain seq x y z
N MET A 1 8.82 24.79 -20.03
CA MET A 1 8.30 23.40 -20.12
C MET A 1 8.87 22.67 -18.93
N ASN A 2 8.03 22.02 -18.14
CA ASN A 2 8.53 21.25 -17.00
C ASN A 2 9.34 20.06 -17.52
N ASP A 3 10.55 19.85 -16.99
CA ASP A 3 11.51 18.81 -17.44
C ASP A 3 10.96 17.37 -17.46
N TYR A 4 9.81 17.12 -16.83
CA TYR A 4 9.21 15.78 -16.74
C TYR A 4 8.15 15.48 -17.81
N GLN A 5 7.75 16.44 -18.65
CA GLN A 5 6.74 16.19 -19.70
C GLN A 5 7.18 15.12 -20.71
N ALA A 6 8.47 15.06 -21.02
CA ALA A 6 9.03 14.06 -21.92
C ALA A 6 9.05 12.63 -21.33
N LYS A 7 8.77 12.48 -20.02
CA LYS A 7 8.78 11.19 -19.32
C LYS A 7 7.43 10.48 -19.38
N PHE A 8 6.36 11.17 -19.80
CA PHE A 8 5.05 10.58 -20.00
C PHE A 8 5.05 9.69 -21.25
N VAL A 9 4.81 8.41 -21.04
CA VAL A 9 4.82 7.40 -22.10
C VAL A 9 3.69 6.39 -21.90
N ALA A 10 3.36 5.65 -22.96
CA ALA A 10 2.42 4.53 -22.84
C ALA A 10 3.02 3.40 -21.94
N PRO A 11 2.17 2.63 -21.24
CA PRO A 11 2.63 1.51 -20.39
C PRO A 11 3.55 0.54 -21.14
N GLU A 12 3.20 0.20 -22.38
CA GLU A 12 3.96 -0.71 -23.25
C GLU A 12 5.38 -0.19 -23.59
N GLN A 13 5.53 1.13 -23.59
CA GLN A 13 6.84 1.75 -23.78
C GLN A 13 7.64 1.75 -22.49
N ALA A 14 7.03 2.09 -21.37
CA ALA A 14 7.68 2.14 -20.06
C ALA A 14 8.26 0.77 -19.66
N VAL A 15 7.49 -0.31 -19.86
CA VAL A 15 7.92 -1.66 -19.48
C VAL A 15 9.06 -2.22 -20.34
N LYS A 16 9.44 -1.56 -21.45
CA LYS A 16 10.64 -1.92 -22.22
C LYS A 16 11.94 -1.71 -21.43
N ALA A 17 11.91 -0.92 -20.36
CA ALA A 17 13.02 -0.78 -19.43
C ALA A 17 13.33 -2.07 -18.66
N VAL A 18 12.38 -3.01 -18.55
CA VAL A 18 12.56 -4.31 -17.93
C VAL A 18 13.31 -5.24 -18.90
N GLN A 19 14.39 -5.82 -18.43
CA GLN A 19 15.26 -6.74 -19.16
C GLN A 19 15.16 -8.16 -18.57
N SER A 20 15.56 -9.16 -19.35
CA SER A 20 15.68 -10.53 -18.85
C SER A 20 16.63 -10.60 -17.66
N GLY A 21 16.22 -11.33 -16.61
CA GLY A 21 16.97 -11.46 -15.37
C GLY A 21 16.75 -10.34 -14.34
N ASP A 22 15.95 -9.30 -14.64
CA ASP A 22 15.68 -8.19 -13.74
C ASP A 22 14.79 -8.59 -12.54
N TRP A 23 14.98 -7.85 -11.45
CA TRP A 23 14.06 -7.80 -10.32
C TRP A 23 13.17 -6.54 -10.42
N VAL A 24 11.87 -6.75 -10.44
CA VAL A 24 10.86 -5.68 -10.53
C VAL A 24 10.05 -5.61 -9.25
N ASP A 25 10.05 -4.46 -8.60
CA ASP A 25 9.27 -4.24 -7.38
C ASP A 25 7.92 -3.58 -7.69
N TYR A 26 6.83 -4.19 -7.19
CA TYR A 26 5.44 -3.78 -7.43
C TYR A 26 4.79 -3.04 -6.26
N GLY A 27 5.44 -3.02 -5.09
CA GLY A 27 4.85 -2.45 -3.91
C GLY A 27 4.02 -3.43 -3.08
N PHE A 28 3.05 -2.92 -2.31
CA PHE A 28 2.42 -3.68 -1.24
C PHE A 28 0.93 -3.32 -1.06
N GLY A 29 0.10 -4.31 -0.78
CA GLY A 29 -1.31 -4.12 -0.47
C GLY A 29 -2.14 -3.65 -1.66
N ALA A 30 -2.92 -2.59 -1.47
CA ALA A 30 -3.69 -1.96 -2.54
C ALA A 30 -2.83 -1.03 -3.42
N GLY A 31 -1.57 -0.78 -3.05
CA GLY A 31 -0.57 -0.06 -3.85
C GLY A 31 0.01 -0.93 -4.94
N PHE A 32 -0.78 -1.32 -5.93
CA PHE A 32 -0.43 -2.25 -7.00
C PHE A 32 -0.44 -1.57 -8.37
N PRO A 33 0.60 -1.73 -9.22
CA PRO A 33 0.73 -1.07 -10.52
C PRO A 33 -0.03 -1.85 -11.61
N GLU A 34 -1.32 -1.57 -11.79
CA GLU A 34 -2.22 -2.34 -12.67
C GLU A 34 -1.85 -2.26 -14.15
N LEU A 35 -1.59 -1.03 -14.62
CA LEU A 35 -1.31 -0.79 -16.04
C LEU A 35 0.07 -1.36 -16.42
N LEU A 36 1.06 -1.18 -15.54
CA LEU A 36 2.40 -1.69 -15.76
C LEU A 36 2.46 -3.21 -15.63
N ASP A 37 1.69 -3.82 -14.71
CA ASP A 37 1.58 -5.28 -14.59
C ASP A 37 1.01 -5.89 -15.87
N LYS A 38 -0.09 -5.32 -16.38
CA LYS A 38 -0.72 -5.76 -17.64
C LYS A 38 0.22 -5.59 -18.83
N ALA A 39 0.90 -4.46 -18.92
CA ALA A 39 1.84 -4.21 -20.01
C ALA A 39 3.07 -5.12 -19.94
N LEU A 40 3.58 -5.43 -18.73
CA LEU A 40 4.68 -6.36 -18.54
C LEU A 40 4.25 -7.80 -18.88
N ALA A 41 3.06 -8.22 -18.49
CA ALA A 41 2.50 -9.53 -18.81
C ALA A 41 2.43 -9.77 -20.34
N ALA A 42 2.10 -8.73 -21.11
CA ALA A 42 2.06 -8.80 -22.57
C ALA A 42 3.45 -9.09 -23.20
N ARG A 43 4.54 -8.94 -22.46
CA ARG A 43 5.91 -9.27 -22.89
C ARG A 43 6.33 -10.72 -22.58
N MET A 44 5.37 -11.58 -22.19
CA MET A 44 5.63 -13.01 -22.05
C MET A 44 6.26 -13.59 -23.33
N GLY A 45 7.33 -14.35 -23.19
CA GLY A 45 8.10 -14.88 -24.30
C GLY A 45 9.15 -13.92 -24.88
N GLU A 46 9.04 -12.60 -24.69
CA GLU A 46 10.08 -11.63 -25.08
C GLU A 46 11.19 -11.53 -24.03
N VAL A 47 10.83 -11.62 -22.75
CA VAL A 47 11.77 -11.58 -21.63
C VAL A 47 11.82 -12.94 -20.92
N LYS A 48 12.94 -13.21 -20.24
CA LYS A 48 13.16 -14.46 -19.49
C LYS A 48 13.68 -14.15 -18.10
N ASP A 49 13.29 -15.01 -17.15
CA ASP A 49 13.82 -14.99 -15.77
C ASP A 49 13.59 -13.63 -15.05
N VAL A 50 12.53 -12.92 -15.37
CA VAL A 50 12.14 -11.67 -14.65
C VAL A 50 11.49 -12.04 -13.33
N LYS A 51 12.01 -11.51 -12.23
CA LYS A 51 11.51 -11.75 -10.88
C LYS A 51 10.66 -10.55 -10.45
N VAL A 52 9.38 -10.76 -10.32
CA VAL A 52 8.45 -9.74 -9.84
C VAL A 52 8.24 -9.92 -8.33
N ARG A 53 8.31 -8.84 -7.59
CA ARG A 53 8.22 -8.85 -6.14
C ARG A 53 7.18 -7.86 -5.62
N GLY A 54 6.32 -8.36 -4.74
CA GLY A 54 5.27 -7.57 -4.10
C GLY A 54 4.83 -8.20 -2.79
N GLY A 55 3.63 -7.91 -2.35
CA GLY A 55 3.07 -8.57 -1.17
C GLY A 55 1.68 -8.07 -0.82
N LEU A 56 0.93 -8.95 -0.14
CA LEU A 56 -0.44 -8.67 0.32
C LEU A 56 -1.32 -8.10 -0.81
N VAL A 57 -1.26 -8.69 -1.99
CA VAL A 57 -2.05 -8.21 -3.14
C VAL A 57 -3.54 -8.32 -2.81
N ILE A 58 -4.21 -7.18 -2.79
CA ILE A 58 -5.65 -7.08 -2.49
C ILE A 58 -6.45 -7.09 -3.79
N ARG A 59 -5.80 -6.82 -4.92
CA ARG A 59 -6.40 -6.89 -6.26
C ARG A 59 -6.79 -8.31 -6.63
N PRO A 60 -7.78 -8.49 -7.55
CA PRO A 60 -8.29 -9.81 -7.92
C PRO A 60 -7.31 -10.65 -8.73
N ARG A 61 -6.23 -10.05 -9.27
CA ARG A 61 -5.28 -10.75 -10.15
C ARG A 61 -3.89 -10.10 -10.14
N ILE A 62 -2.92 -10.89 -10.59
CA ILE A 62 -1.55 -10.48 -10.93
C ILE A 62 -1.32 -10.97 -12.36
N GLU A 63 -1.33 -10.06 -13.33
CA GLU A 63 -1.37 -10.40 -14.75
C GLU A 63 -0.12 -11.19 -15.18
N VAL A 64 1.08 -10.82 -14.72
CA VAL A 64 2.31 -11.55 -15.04
C VAL A 64 2.31 -13.00 -14.56
N VAL A 65 1.60 -13.31 -13.47
CA VAL A 65 1.49 -14.66 -12.93
C VAL A 65 0.47 -15.48 -13.71
N GLU A 66 -0.66 -14.86 -14.08
CA GLU A 66 -1.72 -15.54 -14.83
C GLU A 66 -1.35 -15.76 -16.29
N ALA A 67 -0.55 -14.85 -16.86
CA ALA A 67 -0.08 -14.99 -18.24
C ALA A 67 0.97 -16.11 -18.42
N ASP A 68 1.77 -16.38 -17.39
CA ASP A 68 2.92 -17.32 -17.49
C ASP A 68 2.88 -18.39 -16.38
N PRO A 69 1.94 -19.35 -16.43
CA PRO A 69 1.83 -20.40 -15.44
C PRO A 69 3.03 -21.35 -15.41
N GLU A 70 3.80 -21.44 -16.50
CA GLU A 70 5.01 -22.25 -16.58
C GLU A 70 6.25 -21.54 -16.00
N GLN A 71 6.13 -20.26 -15.67
CA GLN A 71 7.20 -19.43 -15.11
C GLN A 71 8.48 -19.37 -15.96
N GLU A 72 8.34 -19.36 -17.28
CA GLU A 72 9.45 -19.22 -18.21
C GLU A 72 9.93 -17.78 -18.35
N SER A 73 9.01 -16.82 -18.33
CA SER A 73 9.29 -15.40 -18.42
C SER A 73 9.31 -14.74 -17.05
N PHE A 74 8.36 -15.08 -16.18
CA PHE A 74 8.13 -14.41 -14.91
C PHE A 74 8.12 -15.38 -13.72
N SER A 75 8.69 -14.94 -12.60
CA SER A 75 8.53 -15.60 -11.30
C SER A 75 8.05 -14.58 -10.28
N TYR A 76 7.00 -14.89 -9.52
CA TYR A 76 6.46 -13.97 -8.52
C TYR A 76 6.89 -14.33 -7.09
N TYR A 77 7.34 -13.30 -6.37
CA TYR A 77 7.81 -13.39 -4.99
C TYR A 77 6.98 -12.48 -4.09
N SER A 78 6.52 -12.99 -2.96
CA SER A 78 5.69 -12.24 -2.04
C SER A 78 6.32 -12.14 -0.65
N TRP A 79 6.39 -10.91 -0.13
CA TRP A 79 6.75 -10.63 1.27
C TRP A 79 5.66 -11.03 2.25
N HIS A 80 4.41 -10.99 1.83
CA HIS A 80 3.23 -11.27 2.63
C HIS A 80 2.15 -11.89 1.74
N VAL A 81 1.97 -13.18 1.87
CA VAL A 81 1.03 -13.94 1.05
C VAL A 81 -0.39 -13.70 1.53
N GLY A 82 -1.14 -12.88 0.80
CA GLY A 82 -2.56 -12.60 1.01
C GLY A 82 -3.49 -13.75 0.54
N ASP A 83 -4.80 -13.53 0.62
CA ASP A 83 -5.78 -14.57 0.29
C ASP A 83 -5.72 -15.00 -1.19
N TYR A 84 -5.52 -14.04 -2.10
CA TYR A 84 -5.36 -14.33 -3.52
C TYR A 84 -4.04 -15.04 -3.79
N GLU A 85 -2.95 -14.52 -3.27
CA GLU A 85 -1.62 -15.10 -3.44
C GLU A 85 -1.53 -16.52 -2.86
N ARG A 86 -2.26 -16.82 -1.76
CA ARG A 86 -2.34 -18.18 -1.21
C ARG A 86 -2.93 -19.19 -2.18
N LYS A 87 -3.91 -18.77 -3.00
CA LYS A 87 -4.49 -19.63 -4.03
C LYS A 87 -3.46 -19.95 -5.12
N LEU A 88 -2.71 -18.94 -5.55
CA LEU A 88 -1.63 -19.09 -6.52
C LEU A 88 -0.46 -19.92 -5.96
N GLN A 89 -0.10 -19.73 -4.68
CA GLN A 89 0.96 -20.48 -4.00
C GLN A 89 0.69 -21.98 -3.95
N LYS A 90 -0.57 -22.38 -3.78
CA LYS A 90 -0.94 -23.82 -3.82
C LYS A 90 -0.60 -24.48 -5.15
N ASN A 91 -0.55 -23.70 -6.22
CA ASN A 91 -0.17 -24.15 -7.56
C ASN A 91 1.31 -23.89 -7.87
N GLY A 92 2.12 -23.51 -6.88
CA GLY A 92 3.55 -23.24 -7.06
C GLY A 92 3.89 -21.90 -7.74
N LEU A 93 2.89 -21.03 -7.98
CA LEU A 93 3.06 -19.79 -8.75
C LEU A 93 3.55 -18.60 -7.91
N VAL A 94 3.56 -18.72 -6.59
CA VAL A 94 4.03 -17.67 -5.67
C VAL A 94 5.10 -18.22 -4.75
N LYS A 95 6.25 -17.58 -4.75
CA LYS A 95 7.38 -17.89 -3.85
C LYS A 95 7.35 -16.96 -2.66
N PHE A 96 7.28 -17.51 -1.45
CA PHE A 96 7.25 -16.71 -0.23
C PHE A 96 8.66 -16.28 0.19
N MET A 97 8.85 -14.99 0.42
CA MET A 97 10.08 -14.40 0.96
C MET A 97 9.84 -13.89 2.38
N PRO A 98 10.13 -14.67 3.42
CA PRO A 98 9.89 -14.25 4.79
C PRO A 98 10.80 -13.08 5.17
N VAL A 99 10.18 -11.96 5.57
CA VAL A 99 10.89 -10.77 6.01
C VAL A 99 10.05 -10.02 7.04
N MET A 100 10.70 -9.38 7.99
CA MET A 100 10.05 -8.37 8.81
C MET A 100 9.95 -7.06 8.02
N LEU A 101 8.75 -6.50 7.87
CA LEU A 101 8.48 -5.30 7.08
C LEU A 101 9.43 -4.15 7.44
N ARG A 102 9.70 -3.94 8.74
CA ARG A 102 10.64 -2.93 9.23
C ARG A 102 12.10 -3.13 8.76
N SER A 103 12.46 -4.33 8.34
CA SER A 103 13.82 -4.63 7.88
C SER A 103 14.02 -4.39 6.39
N LEU A 104 12.94 -4.22 5.61
CA LEU A 104 13.03 -4.00 4.17
C LEU A 104 13.93 -2.81 3.79
N PRO A 105 13.83 -1.62 4.43
CA PRO A 105 14.70 -0.50 4.08
C PRO A 105 16.19 -0.82 4.21
N TYR A 106 16.56 -1.60 5.22
CA TYR A 106 17.96 -2.02 5.41
C TYR A 106 18.41 -3.01 4.35
N LEU A 107 17.55 -3.98 3.99
CA LEU A 107 17.87 -4.98 2.98
C LEU A 107 18.15 -4.35 1.62
N TYR A 108 17.41 -3.32 1.23
CA TYR A 108 17.65 -2.56 0.00
C TYR A 108 18.92 -1.71 0.12
N ARG A 109 19.05 -0.90 1.19
CA ARG A 109 20.17 0.00 1.39
C ARG A 109 21.50 -0.73 1.43
N ASP A 110 21.54 -1.87 2.13
CA ASP A 110 22.73 -2.69 2.30
C ASP A 110 22.95 -3.67 1.13
N LYS A 111 22.12 -3.56 0.07
CA LYS A 111 22.19 -4.36 -1.15
C LYS A 111 22.09 -5.89 -0.93
N HIS A 112 21.42 -6.30 0.16
CA HIS A 112 21.09 -7.70 0.37
C HIS A 112 20.01 -8.20 -0.57
N ILE A 113 19.18 -7.30 -1.08
CA ILE A 113 18.18 -7.57 -2.11
C ILE A 113 18.36 -6.59 -3.26
N ARG A 114 18.21 -7.10 -4.47
CA ARG A 114 18.34 -6.35 -5.71
C ARG A 114 16.97 -5.80 -6.12
N CYS A 115 16.95 -4.58 -6.63
CA CYS A 115 15.83 -3.98 -7.37
C CYS A 115 16.41 -3.33 -8.62
N ASP A 116 15.99 -3.77 -9.81
CA ASP A 116 16.42 -3.17 -11.06
C ASP A 116 15.41 -2.16 -11.57
N VAL A 117 14.13 -2.49 -11.46
CA VAL A 117 13.04 -1.62 -11.88
C VAL A 117 11.99 -1.53 -10.77
N ALA A 118 11.58 -0.32 -10.43
CA ALA A 118 10.51 -0.07 -9.48
C ALA A 118 9.26 0.43 -10.22
N PHE A 119 8.14 -0.28 -10.09
CA PHE A 119 6.82 0.15 -10.54
C PHE A 119 6.08 0.77 -9.35
N VAL A 120 5.93 2.08 -9.37
CA VAL A 120 5.51 2.86 -8.22
C VAL A 120 4.15 3.51 -8.48
N PRO A 121 3.07 2.96 -7.94
CA PRO A 121 1.77 3.61 -8.02
C PRO A 121 1.76 4.87 -7.16
N VAL A 122 1.32 5.98 -7.74
CA VAL A 122 1.26 7.31 -7.10
C VAL A 122 -0.07 7.99 -7.34
N SER A 123 -0.44 8.95 -6.49
CA SER A 123 -1.61 9.79 -6.73
C SER A 123 -1.40 10.76 -7.88
N LYS A 124 -2.48 11.41 -8.37
CA LYS A 124 -2.35 12.56 -9.26
C LYS A 124 -1.43 13.63 -8.65
N PRO A 125 -0.57 14.28 -9.46
CA PRO A 125 0.30 15.34 -8.97
C PRO A 125 -0.50 16.56 -8.48
N ASP A 126 0.10 17.29 -7.57
CA ASP A 126 -0.36 18.63 -7.22
C ASP A 126 0.15 19.66 -8.23
N GLU A 127 -0.18 20.95 -8.00
CA GLU A 127 0.25 22.08 -8.82
C GLU A 127 1.78 22.25 -8.93
N ASN A 128 2.52 21.70 -7.97
CA ASN A 128 3.98 21.72 -7.91
C ASN A 128 4.63 20.44 -8.43
N GLY A 129 3.85 19.47 -8.94
CA GLY A 129 4.34 18.21 -9.48
C GLY A 129 4.62 17.13 -8.42
N TYR A 130 4.15 17.31 -7.19
CA TYR A 130 4.26 16.28 -6.16
C TYR A 130 3.08 15.32 -6.18
N CYS A 131 3.39 14.02 -6.18
CA CYS A 131 2.45 12.92 -6.06
C CYS A 131 2.55 12.30 -4.65
N GLY A 132 1.44 11.85 -4.09
CA GLY A 132 1.45 11.01 -2.90
C GLY A 132 1.88 9.59 -3.25
N LEU A 133 2.61 8.91 -2.36
CA LEU A 133 2.98 7.49 -2.48
C LEU A 133 1.79 6.54 -2.25
N GLY A 134 0.59 7.07 -2.47
CA GLY A 134 -0.65 6.32 -2.42
C GLY A 134 -0.98 5.80 -1.02
N ILE A 135 -1.67 4.66 -1.00
CA ILE A 135 -2.18 4.03 0.22
C ILE A 135 -1.23 2.98 0.80
N SER A 136 0.00 2.91 0.30
CA SER A 136 1.02 1.96 0.78
C SER A 136 2.41 2.58 0.64
N ASN A 137 2.87 3.19 1.72
CA ASN A 137 4.21 3.81 1.79
C ASN A 137 5.11 3.02 2.74
N TYR A 138 5.70 1.90 2.28
CA TYR A 138 6.45 1.02 3.17
C TYR A 138 7.98 1.14 3.07
N ALA A 139 8.55 1.16 1.88
CA ALA A 139 10.02 1.21 1.69
C ALA A 139 10.42 1.97 0.41
N TRP A 140 9.51 2.75 -0.17
CA TRP A 140 9.70 3.33 -1.49
C TRP A 140 10.97 4.16 -1.61
N ARG A 141 11.34 4.97 -0.61
CA ARG A 141 12.55 5.79 -0.68
C ARG A 141 13.82 4.96 -0.89
N THR A 142 13.98 3.88 -0.12
CA THR A 142 15.14 2.98 -0.28
C THR A 142 15.07 2.14 -1.56
N ILE A 143 13.87 1.83 -2.05
CA ILE A 143 13.67 1.17 -3.33
C ILE A 143 14.12 2.09 -4.47
N PHE A 144 13.71 3.37 -4.46
CA PHE A 144 14.14 4.35 -5.47
C PHE A 144 15.64 4.52 -5.52
N GLU A 145 16.30 4.63 -4.36
CA GLU A 145 17.75 4.74 -4.25
C GLU A 145 18.49 3.49 -4.77
N SER A 146 17.81 2.34 -4.78
CA SER A 146 18.40 1.06 -5.19
C SER A 146 18.10 0.70 -6.64
N ALA A 147 16.97 1.17 -7.18
CA ALA A 147 16.53 0.82 -8.52
C ALA A 147 17.36 1.52 -9.60
N ARG A 148 17.62 0.80 -10.70
CA ARG A 148 18.18 1.37 -11.93
C ARG A 148 17.18 2.26 -12.66
N THR A 149 15.89 1.88 -12.61
CA THR A 149 14.80 2.57 -13.29
C THR A 149 13.59 2.67 -12.39
N VAL A 150 13.04 3.87 -12.27
CA VAL A 150 11.82 4.15 -11.50
C VAL A 150 10.72 4.58 -12.45
N ILE A 151 9.59 3.86 -12.43
CA ILE A 151 8.44 4.14 -13.26
C ILE A 151 7.25 4.48 -12.37
N PHE A 152 6.73 5.69 -12.48
CA PHE A 152 5.51 6.08 -11.78
C PHE A 152 4.27 5.71 -12.60
N GLU A 153 3.30 5.09 -11.92
CA GLU A 153 1.96 4.87 -12.44
C GLU A 153 0.98 5.76 -11.68
N ILE A 154 0.46 6.79 -12.37
CA ILE A 154 -0.47 7.74 -11.77
C ILE A 154 -1.85 7.10 -11.73
N ASN A 155 -2.35 6.83 -10.51
CA ASN A 155 -3.68 6.28 -10.27
C ASN A 155 -4.61 7.38 -9.74
N GLU A 156 -5.67 7.67 -10.48
CA GLU A 156 -6.65 8.73 -10.20
C GLU A 156 -7.48 8.48 -8.94
N HIS A 157 -7.54 7.23 -8.48
CA HIS A 157 -8.28 6.85 -7.28
C HIS A 157 -7.45 6.98 -6.00
N TYR A 158 -6.13 7.25 -6.11
CA TYR A 158 -5.31 7.39 -4.92
C TYR A 158 -5.53 8.73 -4.24
N PRO A 159 -5.77 8.72 -2.91
CA PRO A 159 -5.93 9.95 -2.16
C PRO A 159 -4.61 10.72 -2.05
N LYS A 160 -4.71 12.04 -1.94
CA LYS A 160 -3.58 12.87 -1.53
C LYS A 160 -3.36 12.72 -0.04
N LEU A 161 -2.31 12.04 0.35
CA LEU A 161 -1.94 11.86 1.76
C LEU A 161 -1.22 13.10 2.28
N GLN A 162 -1.31 13.30 3.59
CA GLN A 162 -0.52 14.28 4.31
C GLN A 162 0.52 13.57 5.18
N GLY A 163 1.69 14.15 5.31
CA GLY A 163 2.75 13.66 6.17
C GLY A 163 3.59 14.82 6.69
N VAL A 164 4.37 14.56 7.73
CA VAL A 164 5.06 15.59 8.50
C VAL A 164 6.41 15.96 7.87
N ASP A 165 7.11 14.97 7.33
CA ASP A 165 8.51 15.08 6.88
C ASP A 165 8.69 15.05 5.35
N GLY A 166 7.59 15.01 4.60
CA GLY A 166 7.62 14.89 3.14
C GLY A 166 7.88 13.47 2.62
N SER A 167 8.12 12.47 3.48
CA SER A 167 8.37 11.08 3.06
C SER A 167 7.17 10.39 2.39
N HIS A 168 5.97 10.95 2.56
CA HIS A 168 4.72 10.50 1.98
C HIS A 168 4.53 10.86 0.50
N ARG A 169 5.43 11.66 -0.07
CA ARG A 169 5.29 12.20 -1.43
C ARG A 169 6.59 12.12 -2.22
N VAL A 170 6.45 12.12 -3.53
CA VAL A 170 7.53 12.14 -4.52
C VAL A 170 7.25 13.19 -5.57
N HIS A 171 8.27 13.75 -6.17
CA HIS A 171 8.13 14.68 -7.27
C HIS A 171 8.24 13.94 -8.60
N LEU A 172 7.48 14.35 -9.63
CA LEU A 172 7.49 13.73 -10.96
C LEU A 172 8.90 13.66 -11.59
N SER A 173 9.80 14.56 -11.23
CA SER A 173 11.18 14.52 -11.72
C SER A 173 11.98 13.31 -11.25
N GLU A 174 11.56 12.65 -10.16
CA GLU A 174 12.24 11.47 -9.61
C GLU A 174 11.98 10.18 -10.41
N ALA A 175 10.95 10.17 -11.27
CA ALA A 175 10.71 9.05 -12.18
C ALA A 175 11.59 9.15 -13.43
N ASP A 176 11.94 7.99 -14.01
CA ASP A 176 12.50 7.87 -15.35
C ASP A 176 11.38 7.87 -16.41
N TYR A 177 10.27 7.18 -16.10
CA TYR A 177 9.07 7.15 -16.93
C TYR A 177 7.83 7.38 -16.07
N ILE A 178 6.79 7.95 -16.68
CA ILE A 178 5.50 8.22 -16.05
C ILE A 178 4.40 7.66 -16.94
N VAL A 179 3.51 6.89 -16.34
CA VAL A 179 2.37 6.24 -17.00
C VAL A 179 1.09 6.77 -16.41
N GLU A 180 0.14 7.10 -17.27
CA GLU A 180 -1.24 7.46 -16.91
C GLU A 180 -2.22 6.59 -17.69
N GLY A 181 -3.42 6.36 -17.12
CA GLY A 181 -4.50 5.64 -17.75
C GLY A 181 -5.71 5.55 -16.84
N GLU A 182 -6.69 4.77 -17.25
CA GLU A 182 -7.88 4.47 -16.47
C GLU A 182 -7.60 3.24 -15.60
N HIS A 183 -7.93 3.34 -14.30
CA HIS A 183 -7.74 2.27 -13.33
C HIS A 183 -9.09 1.78 -12.79
N GLU A 184 -9.11 0.52 -12.39
CA GLU A 184 -10.21 0.01 -11.61
C GLU A 184 -10.29 0.70 -10.24
N PRO A 185 -11.49 0.90 -9.68
CA PRO A 185 -11.64 1.45 -8.35
C PRO A 185 -10.81 0.69 -7.31
N LEU A 186 -10.35 1.39 -6.27
CA LEU A 186 -9.60 0.75 -5.20
C LEU A 186 -10.40 -0.38 -4.56
N PRO A 187 -9.78 -1.53 -4.28
CA PRO A 187 -10.48 -2.68 -3.73
C PRO A 187 -10.99 -2.37 -2.33
N VAL A 188 -12.26 -2.67 -2.11
CA VAL A 188 -12.93 -2.52 -0.82
C VAL A 188 -12.92 -3.87 -0.09
N ARG A 189 -12.48 -3.87 1.15
CA ARG A 189 -12.58 -5.04 2.01
C ARG A 189 -13.82 -4.93 2.91
N SER A 190 -14.77 -5.83 2.73
CA SER A 190 -15.90 -5.96 3.66
C SER A 190 -15.48 -6.72 4.92
N TYR A 191 -15.97 -6.28 6.08
CA TYR A 191 -15.81 -6.99 7.34
C TYR A 191 -17.02 -7.92 7.55
N ARG A 192 -16.75 -9.17 7.94
CA ARG A 192 -17.82 -10.05 8.39
C ARG A 192 -18.39 -9.56 9.73
N ALA A 193 -19.63 -9.91 10.01
CA ALA A 193 -20.20 -9.72 11.35
C ALA A 193 -19.31 -10.39 12.41
N PRO A 194 -19.09 -9.75 13.58
CA PRO A 194 -18.28 -10.32 14.64
C PRO A 194 -18.93 -11.60 15.19
N SER A 195 -18.11 -12.61 15.45
CA SER A 195 -18.54 -13.81 16.18
C SER A 195 -18.69 -13.50 17.69
N GLU A 196 -19.39 -14.40 18.41
CA GLU A 196 -19.46 -14.30 19.88
C GLU A 196 -18.08 -14.28 20.53
N THR A 197 -17.12 -15.03 19.99
CA THR A 197 -15.74 -15.03 20.44
C THR A 197 -15.07 -13.67 20.20
N ASP A 198 -15.26 -13.05 19.02
CA ASP A 198 -14.72 -11.72 18.74
C ASP A 198 -15.26 -10.69 19.76
N ILE A 199 -16.55 -10.78 20.07
CA ILE A 199 -17.23 -9.90 21.06
C ILE A 199 -16.67 -10.12 22.47
N ALA A 200 -16.49 -11.38 22.88
CA ALA A 200 -15.97 -11.70 24.21
C ALA A 200 -14.54 -11.18 24.41
N ILE A 201 -13.67 -11.39 23.41
CA ILE A 201 -12.30 -10.89 23.41
C ILE A 201 -12.30 -9.35 23.43
N ALA A 202 -13.11 -8.72 22.58
CA ALA A 202 -13.17 -7.26 22.47
C ALA A 202 -13.58 -6.60 23.80
N LYS A 203 -14.54 -7.18 24.55
CA LYS A 203 -14.94 -6.70 25.88
C LYS A 203 -13.77 -6.66 26.87
N ILE A 204 -12.94 -7.71 26.87
CA ILE A 204 -11.76 -7.78 27.75
C ILE A 204 -10.77 -6.68 27.33
N VAL A 205 -10.45 -6.57 26.04
CA VAL A 205 -9.48 -5.60 25.53
C VAL A 205 -9.90 -4.16 25.80
N VAL A 206 -11.18 -3.81 25.59
CA VAL A 206 -11.69 -2.46 25.82
C VAL A 206 -11.53 -2.01 27.26
N ASN A 207 -11.71 -2.92 28.23
CA ASN A 207 -11.55 -2.61 29.65
C ASN A 207 -10.11 -2.24 30.01
N GLU A 208 -9.13 -2.80 29.31
CA GLU A 208 -7.69 -2.54 29.55
C GLU A 208 -7.20 -1.24 28.89
N ILE A 209 -7.99 -0.63 27.99
CA ILE A 209 -7.57 0.58 27.25
C ILE A 209 -7.89 1.82 28.10
N PRO A 210 -6.88 2.59 28.55
CA PRO A 210 -7.12 3.86 29.25
C PRO A 210 -7.47 5.00 28.30
N ASP A 211 -7.97 6.11 28.84
CA ASP A 211 -8.10 7.37 28.12
C ASP A 211 -6.74 7.84 27.60
N GLY A 212 -6.71 8.35 26.38
CA GLY A 212 -5.49 8.84 25.75
C GLY A 212 -4.56 7.76 25.21
N ALA A 213 -4.96 6.49 25.27
CA ALA A 213 -4.16 5.39 24.72
C ALA A 213 -3.90 5.59 23.21
N VAL A 214 -2.66 5.31 22.79
CA VAL A 214 -2.29 5.27 21.39
C VAL A 214 -2.43 3.85 20.88
N LEU A 215 -3.31 3.66 19.90
CA LEU A 215 -3.74 2.35 19.44
C LEU A 215 -3.00 1.91 18.17
N SER A 216 -2.66 0.64 18.12
CA SER A 216 -2.33 -0.09 16.90
C SER A 216 -3.35 -1.21 16.72
N LEU A 217 -4.33 -1.00 15.85
CA LEU A 217 -5.37 -1.97 15.56
C LEU A 217 -5.04 -2.71 14.25
N GLY A 218 -5.06 -4.02 14.32
CA GLY A 218 -4.90 -4.87 13.13
C GLY A 218 -6.14 -4.91 12.26
N VAL A 219 -6.09 -5.74 11.23
CA VAL A 219 -7.21 -5.99 10.32
C VAL A 219 -7.88 -7.31 10.72
N GLY A 220 -9.20 -7.27 10.95
CA GLY A 220 -9.97 -8.49 11.30
C GLY A 220 -11.17 -8.21 12.21
N GLY A 221 -11.89 -9.27 12.58
CA GLY A 221 -13.12 -9.19 13.37
C GLY A 221 -12.89 -8.59 14.76
N VAL A 222 -11.90 -9.08 15.50
CA VAL A 222 -11.59 -8.58 16.86
C VAL A 222 -11.19 -7.11 16.86
N PRO A 223 -10.19 -6.64 16.08
CA PRO A 223 -9.82 -5.22 16.07
C PRO A 223 -10.97 -4.29 15.70
N TYR A 224 -11.79 -4.68 14.71
CA TYR A 224 -12.96 -3.90 14.32
C TYR A 224 -14.00 -3.83 15.45
N THR A 225 -14.26 -4.95 16.13
CA THR A 225 -15.18 -5.00 17.26
C THR A 225 -14.69 -4.16 18.43
N VAL A 226 -13.39 -4.20 18.74
CA VAL A 226 -12.76 -3.34 19.76
C VAL A 226 -12.98 -1.87 19.43
N ALA A 227 -12.71 -1.45 18.18
CA ALA A 227 -12.92 -0.06 17.78
C ALA A 227 -14.38 0.37 17.91
N LYS A 228 -15.32 -0.47 17.50
CA LYS A 228 -16.76 -0.18 17.62
C LYS A 228 -17.19 -0.04 19.07
N MET A 229 -16.76 -0.93 19.94
CA MET A 229 -17.04 -0.83 21.38
C MET A 229 -16.40 0.40 22.02
N LEU A 230 -15.17 0.78 21.63
CA LEU A 230 -14.52 2.01 22.09
C LEU A 230 -15.28 3.25 21.61
N ALA A 231 -15.79 3.24 20.37
CA ALA A 231 -16.60 4.33 19.85
C ALA A 231 -17.89 4.57 20.68
N GLU A 232 -18.48 3.51 21.21
CA GLU A 232 -19.69 3.52 22.04
C GLU A 232 -19.38 3.72 23.55
N SER A 233 -18.11 3.63 23.96
CA SER A 233 -17.69 3.73 25.39
C SER A 233 -17.48 5.17 25.84
N ASP A 234 -17.20 5.36 27.14
CA ASP A 234 -16.82 6.66 27.73
C ASP A 234 -15.34 7.03 27.47
N LYS A 235 -14.58 6.17 26.84
CA LYS A 235 -13.16 6.42 26.53
C LYS A 235 -12.99 7.61 25.60
N LYS A 236 -11.91 8.38 25.79
CA LYS A 236 -11.64 9.62 25.06
C LYS A 236 -10.16 9.83 24.78
N ASP A 237 -9.91 10.79 23.92
CA ASP A 237 -8.56 11.26 23.52
C ASP A 237 -7.66 10.16 22.97
N LEU A 238 -8.24 9.14 22.32
CA LEU A 238 -7.47 8.05 21.74
C LEU A 238 -6.58 8.53 20.59
N GLY A 239 -5.45 7.86 20.38
CA GLY A 239 -4.51 8.12 19.30
C GLY A 239 -4.37 6.94 18.35
N CYS A 240 -3.90 7.19 17.14
CA CYS A 240 -3.57 6.19 16.14
C CYS A 240 -2.08 6.22 15.80
N HIS A 241 -1.41 5.08 16.00
CA HIS A 241 -0.07 4.83 15.48
C HIS A 241 -0.01 3.35 15.10
N THR A 242 -0.22 3.05 13.82
CA THR A 242 -0.44 1.69 13.36
C THR A 242 0.28 1.42 12.04
N GLY A 243 0.63 0.17 11.79
CA GLY A 243 1.13 -0.26 10.47
C GLY A 243 0.04 -0.20 9.41
N THR A 244 -1.20 -0.53 9.77
CA THR A 244 -2.33 -0.54 8.84
C THR A 244 -3.50 0.23 9.42
N ILE A 245 -3.94 1.29 8.73
CA ILE A 245 -5.20 1.97 9.07
C ILE A 245 -6.37 1.27 8.38
N SER A 246 -7.49 1.17 9.08
CA SER A 246 -8.72 0.50 8.62
C SER A 246 -9.96 1.27 9.05
N ASP A 247 -11.13 0.82 8.60
CA ASP A 247 -12.41 1.39 9.02
C ASP A 247 -12.65 1.37 10.54
N ALA A 248 -11.90 0.54 11.27
CA ALA A 248 -11.90 0.56 12.73
C ALA A 248 -11.54 1.95 13.29
N PHE A 249 -10.53 2.61 12.71
CA PHE A 249 -10.16 3.97 13.10
C PHE A 249 -11.17 5.03 12.61
N LEU A 250 -11.84 4.77 11.50
CA LEU A 250 -12.89 5.64 10.99
C LEU A 250 -14.08 5.69 11.97
N GLU A 251 -14.47 4.56 12.55
CA GLU A 251 -15.52 4.52 13.58
C GLU A 251 -15.15 5.37 14.81
N LEU A 252 -13.90 5.25 15.29
CA LEU A 252 -13.39 6.08 16.39
C LEU A 252 -13.37 7.58 16.05
N TYR A 253 -12.97 7.90 14.81
CA TYR A 253 -12.95 9.28 14.33
C TYR A 253 -14.37 9.89 14.27
N LYS A 254 -15.32 9.17 13.66
CA LYS A 254 -16.73 9.60 13.58
C LYS A 254 -17.37 9.81 14.95
N ALA A 255 -17.01 8.97 15.92
CA ALA A 255 -17.47 9.09 17.30
C ALA A 255 -16.75 10.22 18.10
N GLY A 256 -15.78 10.93 17.49
CA GLY A 256 -15.01 11.97 18.16
C GLY A 256 -14.02 11.45 19.22
N LYS A 257 -13.73 10.16 19.21
CA LYS A 257 -12.83 9.50 20.16
C LYS A 257 -11.36 9.57 19.73
N LEU A 258 -11.10 9.67 18.43
CA LEU A 258 -9.75 9.71 17.84
C LEU A 258 -9.26 11.16 17.69
N THR A 259 -8.68 11.70 18.74
CA THR A 259 -8.18 13.09 18.77
C THR A 259 -6.68 13.18 18.50
N ASN A 260 -5.92 12.12 18.77
CA ASN A 260 -4.45 12.09 18.77
C ASN A 260 -3.79 13.13 19.70
N ALA A 261 -4.57 13.76 20.61
CA ALA A 261 -4.11 14.89 21.40
C ALA A 261 -3.05 14.53 22.45
N ARG A 262 -3.01 13.26 22.87
CA ARG A 262 -2.07 12.77 23.89
C ARG A 262 -0.90 11.96 23.33
N LYS A 263 -0.70 12.00 22.01
CA LYS A 263 0.50 11.38 21.41
C LYS A 263 1.74 12.22 21.72
N GLU A 264 2.85 11.53 22.00
CA GLU A 264 4.16 12.17 22.17
C GLU A 264 4.80 12.53 20.81
N LEU A 265 4.56 11.69 19.80
CA LEU A 265 5.02 11.93 18.44
C LEU A 265 3.79 12.19 17.55
N ASP A 266 3.92 13.14 16.61
CA ASP A 266 2.87 13.51 15.67
C ASP A 266 1.53 13.84 16.37
N THR A 267 1.60 14.69 17.40
CA THR A 267 0.43 15.12 18.17
C THR A 267 -0.65 15.69 17.24
N GLY A 268 -1.88 15.22 17.40
CA GLY A 268 -3.02 15.60 16.57
C GLY A 268 -3.11 14.85 15.22
N LEU A 269 -2.13 14.01 14.88
CA LEU A 269 -2.08 13.28 13.60
C LEU A 269 -2.14 11.76 13.82
N SER A 270 -2.87 11.07 12.95
CA SER A 270 -2.83 9.61 12.86
C SER A 270 -1.63 9.18 12.02
N ALA A 271 -0.78 8.31 12.55
CA ALA A 271 0.38 7.77 11.85
C ALA A 271 0.13 6.33 11.37
N TRP A 272 0.40 6.08 10.10
CA TRP A 272 0.24 4.76 9.47
C TRP A 272 1.02 4.68 8.15
N ASN A 273 1.23 3.48 7.62
CA ASN A 273 1.95 3.28 6.36
C ASN A 273 1.20 2.46 5.30
N LEU A 274 0.12 1.77 5.67
CA LEU A 274 -0.75 1.04 4.76
C LEU A 274 -2.21 1.34 5.09
N ALA A 275 -3.04 1.52 4.07
CA ALA A 275 -4.47 1.67 4.24
C ALA A 275 -5.26 0.52 3.61
N ILE A 276 -6.24 0.03 4.36
CA ILE A 276 -7.24 -0.93 3.91
C ILE A 276 -8.57 -0.45 4.48
N CYS A 277 -9.25 0.45 3.78
CA CYS A 277 -10.51 0.98 4.29
C CYS A 277 -11.45 1.50 3.19
N LEU A 278 -12.75 1.55 3.50
CA LEU A 278 -13.81 2.08 2.65
C LEU A 278 -13.69 3.58 2.38
N LEU A 279 -13.08 4.33 3.31
CA LEU A 279 -13.01 5.79 3.22
C LEU A 279 -12.23 6.26 1.99
N TYR A 280 -11.25 5.48 1.52
CA TYR A 280 -10.45 5.84 0.34
C TYR A 280 -11.19 5.65 -0.98
N THR A 281 -12.27 4.91 -0.98
CA THR A 281 -13.16 4.75 -2.14
C THR A 281 -14.27 5.79 -2.19
N SER A 282 -14.40 6.64 -1.15
CA SER A 282 -15.38 7.72 -1.11
C SER A 282 -14.77 9.01 -1.64
N PRO A 283 -15.40 9.67 -2.62
CA PRO A 283 -14.85 10.86 -3.28
C PRO A 283 -14.96 12.15 -2.47
N SER A 284 -15.22 12.08 -1.14
CA SER A 284 -15.41 13.30 -0.34
C SER A 284 -14.09 13.90 0.16
N PRO A 285 -13.65 15.04 -0.43
CA PRO A 285 -12.48 15.78 0.07
C PRO A 285 -12.66 16.37 1.47
N ARG A 286 -13.91 16.41 1.99
CA ARG A 286 -14.21 16.95 3.32
C ARG A 286 -13.76 16.06 4.45
N ASP A 287 -13.79 14.75 4.24
CA ASP A 287 -13.42 13.77 5.26
C ASP A 287 -11.90 13.66 5.45
N MET A 288 -11.12 14.11 4.45
CA MET A 288 -9.66 14.10 4.47
C MET A 288 -9.03 15.39 5.04
N ARG A 289 -9.80 16.48 5.17
CA ARG A 289 -9.30 17.78 5.62
C ARG A 289 -9.24 17.98 7.15
N ARG A 290 -9.67 17.02 7.94
CA ARG A 290 -9.75 17.15 9.41
C ARG A 290 -8.79 16.27 10.21
N SER A 291 -7.73 15.77 9.61
CA SER A 291 -6.55 15.35 10.38
C SER A 291 -5.64 16.57 10.60
N ARG A 292 -6.14 17.54 11.33
CA ARG A 292 -5.35 18.62 11.92
C ARG A 292 -5.13 18.32 13.38
#